data_464eed0c3c5137d16cd883bb3c8fc02c
#
_entry.id   464eed0c3c5137d16cd883bb3c8fc02c
#
_cell.length_a   1.000
_cell.length_b   1.000
_cell.length_c   1.000
_cell.angle_alpha   90.00
_cell.angle_beta   90.00
_cell.angle_gamma   90.00
#
_symmetry.space_group_name_H-M   'P 1'
#
loop_
_entity.id
_entity.type
_entity.pdbx_description
1 polymer ?
#
loop_
_entity_poly.entity_id
_entity_poly.type
_entity_poly.pdbx_seq_one_letter_code
_entity_poly.pdbx_strand_id
1 'polypeptide(L)'
;GICQTIVQVTVEQREGAVTLNTCAGSKINETLGHFIQAMGSMREGKMGRTLIDPYRISFQIPGTNAEDVMGWLNGTPPEALPSILRMTIPNGQAIRWRMVQVCKKMGILSKGLDPRRVNIEGLMERYRGTPVVDEALDKLFHERMDIDATVELLRSIRIGEIGLIHTLPGILGTSVRSERDLLLPSWSDRELRERLEARILNDRAVLICLNCGNKRRGRVERMESGIDACSSCSGRMLACAPERMEAMLVEWTKSKDSKTASKMSKNAELVKTH
;
A
#
# COMPACT_ATOMS: atom_id res chain seq x y z
N GLY A 1 -7.03 24.05 16.81
CA GLY A 1 -6.80 25.19 15.94
C GLY A 1 -5.80 24.80 14.86
N ILE A 2 -6.06 25.18 13.64
CA ILE A 2 -5.11 25.09 12.52
C ILE A 2 -3.88 25.87 12.97
N CYS A 3 -2.71 25.29 12.76
CA CYS A 3 -1.47 25.97 13.07
C CYS A 3 -1.48 27.33 12.32
N GLN A 4 -1.53 28.43 13.04
CA GLN A 4 -1.60 29.79 12.49
C GLN A 4 -0.37 30.19 11.65
N THR A 5 0.48 29.22 11.31
CA THR A 5 1.76 29.41 10.64
C THR A 5 1.79 28.91 9.18
N ILE A 6 0.71 28.32 8.66
CA ILE A 6 0.68 27.89 7.25
C ILE A 6 0.33 29.10 6.39
N VAL A 7 1.30 29.68 5.76
CA VAL A 7 1.12 30.84 4.84
C VAL A 7 1.03 30.37 3.38
N GLN A 8 1.60 29.19 3.09
CA GLN A 8 1.78 28.73 1.74
C GLN A 8 1.79 27.20 1.67
N VAL A 9 1.14 26.65 0.66
CA VAL A 9 1.24 25.24 0.24
C VAL A 9 1.95 25.17 -1.09
N THR A 10 3.03 24.41 -1.20
CA THR A 10 3.75 24.26 -2.45
C THR A 10 3.45 22.92 -3.10
N VAL A 11 3.33 22.92 -4.43
CA VAL A 11 3.12 21.73 -5.25
C VAL A 11 4.35 21.53 -6.11
N GLU A 12 5.01 20.41 -5.98
CA GLU A 12 6.20 20.03 -6.76
C GLU A 12 5.83 18.86 -7.68
N GLN A 13 6.32 18.89 -8.91
CA GLN A 13 6.18 17.78 -9.85
C GLN A 13 7.54 17.19 -10.20
N ARG A 14 7.64 15.86 -10.07
CA ARG A 14 8.77 15.05 -10.55
C ARG A 14 8.27 13.99 -11.53
N GLU A 15 9.18 13.30 -12.22
CA GLU A 15 8.79 12.19 -13.09
C GLU A 15 7.86 11.21 -12.37
N GLY A 16 6.60 11.16 -12.80
CA GLY A 16 5.58 10.24 -12.29
C GLY A 16 5.04 10.50 -10.88
N ALA A 17 5.41 11.61 -10.22
CA ALA A 17 4.93 11.95 -8.88
C ALA A 17 4.66 13.44 -8.70
N VAL A 18 3.60 13.76 -7.96
CA VAL A 18 3.27 15.11 -7.49
C VAL A 18 3.41 15.14 -5.98
N THR A 19 4.13 16.10 -5.43
CA THR A 19 4.31 16.28 -3.98
C THR A 19 3.69 17.58 -3.53
N LEU A 20 2.83 17.51 -2.53
CA LEU A 20 2.17 18.64 -1.89
C LEU A 20 2.82 18.87 -0.52
N ASN A 21 3.51 19.99 -0.34
CA ASN A 21 4.14 20.36 0.94
C ASN A 21 3.16 21.27 1.70
N THR A 22 2.48 20.70 2.70
CA THR A 22 1.42 21.37 3.46
C THR A 22 1.86 21.83 4.83
N CYS A 23 2.75 21.06 5.48
CA CYS A 23 3.10 21.22 6.89
C CYS A 23 1.87 21.22 7.84
N ALA A 24 0.76 20.58 7.45
CA ALA A 24 -0.52 20.64 8.14
C ALA A 24 -0.70 19.56 9.23
N GLY A 25 0.27 18.66 9.36
CA GLY A 25 0.20 17.52 10.29
C GLY A 25 -0.45 16.28 9.69
N SER A 26 -0.25 15.15 10.39
CA SER A 26 -0.60 13.83 9.84
C SER A 26 -2.08 13.64 9.52
N LYS A 27 -2.99 14.12 10.38
CA LYS A 27 -4.44 13.91 10.20
C LYS A 27 -5.01 14.71 9.03
N ILE A 28 -4.59 15.97 8.89
CA ILE A 28 -5.00 16.82 7.76
C ILE A 28 -4.41 16.26 6.46
N ASN A 29 -3.14 15.87 6.47
CA ASN A 29 -2.48 15.29 5.31
C ASN A 29 -3.10 13.96 4.90
N GLU A 30 -3.51 13.12 5.85
CA GLU A 30 -4.23 11.88 5.56
C GLU A 30 -5.60 12.17 4.92
N THR A 31 -6.33 13.16 5.42
CA THR A 31 -7.60 13.60 4.86
C THR A 31 -7.44 14.12 3.43
N LEU A 32 -6.47 15.01 3.19
CA LEU A 32 -6.14 15.51 1.85
C LEU A 32 -5.68 14.39 0.91
N GLY A 33 -4.89 13.43 1.41
CA GLY A 33 -4.43 12.29 0.65
C GLY A 33 -5.60 11.46 0.11
N HIS A 34 -6.58 11.15 0.95
CA HIS A 34 -7.81 10.46 0.54
C HIS A 34 -8.63 11.28 -0.46
N PHE A 35 -8.75 12.58 -0.23
CA PHE A 35 -9.46 13.47 -1.14
C PHE A 35 -8.83 13.49 -2.54
N ILE A 36 -7.52 13.67 -2.64
CA ILE A 36 -6.82 13.72 -3.95
C ILE A 36 -6.89 12.36 -4.65
N GLN A 37 -6.76 11.26 -3.91
CA GLN A 37 -6.98 9.91 -4.44
C GLN A 37 -8.40 9.74 -5.01
N ALA A 38 -9.41 10.24 -4.30
CA ALA A 38 -10.79 10.21 -4.76
C ALA A 38 -10.96 10.99 -6.06
N MET A 39 -10.42 12.20 -6.14
CA MET A 39 -10.49 13.04 -7.34
C MET A 39 -9.78 12.39 -8.54
N GLY A 40 -8.59 11.82 -8.32
CA GLY A 40 -7.86 11.10 -9.36
C GLY A 40 -8.61 9.85 -9.84
N SER A 41 -9.21 9.10 -8.93
CA SER A 41 -10.02 7.92 -9.27
C SER A 41 -11.28 8.28 -10.05
N MET A 42 -11.96 9.37 -9.69
CA MET A 42 -13.18 9.84 -10.38
C MET A 42 -12.90 10.33 -11.80
N ARG A 43 -11.75 10.97 -12.05
CA ARG A 43 -11.41 11.50 -13.37
C ARG A 43 -10.74 10.49 -14.28
N GLU A 44 -9.75 9.79 -13.77
CA GLU A 44 -8.89 8.92 -14.58
C GLU A 44 -9.28 7.44 -14.49
N GLY A 45 -10.20 7.06 -13.59
CA GLY A 45 -10.51 5.65 -13.29
C GLY A 45 -9.31 4.88 -12.74
N LYS A 46 -8.26 5.58 -12.33
CA LYS A 46 -6.98 5.02 -11.89
C LYS A 46 -6.73 5.38 -10.43
N MET A 47 -6.26 4.41 -9.70
CA MET A 47 -5.76 4.63 -8.35
C MET A 47 -4.23 4.69 -8.40
N GLY A 48 -3.65 5.55 -7.58
CA GLY A 48 -2.21 5.70 -7.49
C GLY A 48 -1.68 5.36 -6.10
N ARG A 49 -0.38 5.38 -5.97
CA ARG A 49 0.29 5.28 -4.69
C ARG A 49 0.36 6.64 -4.03
N THR A 50 0.07 6.71 -2.74
CA THR A 50 0.18 7.94 -1.94
C THR A 50 1.07 7.69 -0.72
N LEU A 51 2.04 8.56 -0.50
CA LEU A 51 2.91 8.58 0.67
C LEU A 51 2.60 9.83 1.47
N ILE A 52 2.38 9.68 2.78
CA ILE A 52 1.95 10.75 3.65
C ILE A 52 2.90 10.84 4.83
N ASP A 53 3.38 12.04 5.12
CA ASP A 53 4.06 12.38 6.37
C ASP A 53 3.43 13.68 6.97
N PRO A 54 3.80 14.11 8.19
CA PRO A 54 3.21 15.30 8.81
C PRO A 54 3.44 16.60 8.03
N TYR A 55 4.41 16.62 7.13
CA TYR A 55 4.82 17.83 6.41
C TYR A 55 4.33 17.85 4.96
N ARG A 56 4.11 16.66 4.34
CA ARG A 56 3.84 16.56 2.91
C ARG A 56 3.07 15.29 2.54
N ILE A 57 2.58 15.32 1.31
CA ILE A 57 1.87 14.21 0.67
C ILE A 57 2.46 14.03 -0.73
N SER A 58 2.89 12.83 -1.08
CA SER A 58 3.38 12.52 -2.43
C SER A 58 2.45 11.53 -3.12
N PHE A 59 2.06 11.84 -4.34
CA PHE A 59 1.13 11.07 -5.15
C PHE A 59 1.81 10.54 -6.40
N GLN A 60 1.57 9.27 -6.71
CA GLN A 60 1.95 8.65 -7.97
C GLN A 60 0.68 8.15 -8.65
N ILE A 61 -0.16 9.07 -9.14
CA ILE A 61 -1.40 8.76 -9.85
C ILE A 61 -1.13 8.91 -11.35
N PRO A 62 -1.23 7.82 -12.14
CA PRO A 62 -0.97 7.89 -13.58
C PRO A 62 -1.85 8.92 -14.29
N GLY A 63 -1.25 9.80 -15.09
CA GLY A 63 -1.93 10.84 -15.82
C GLY A 63 -2.27 12.11 -15.03
N THR A 64 -1.92 12.18 -13.75
CA THR A 64 -2.14 13.35 -12.90
C THR A 64 -0.88 14.20 -12.82
N ASN A 65 -1.01 15.49 -12.99
CA ASN A 65 0.05 16.49 -12.88
C ASN A 65 -0.22 17.49 -11.74
N ALA A 66 0.71 18.41 -11.51
CA ALA A 66 0.59 19.41 -10.45
C ALA A 66 -0.60 20.36 -10.65
N GLU A 67 -0.91 20.71 -11.91
CA GLU A 67 -2.02 21.58 -12.25
C GLU A 67 -3.38 20.94 -11.95
N ASP A 68 -3.50 19.62 -12.19
CA ASP A 68 -4.70 18.86 -11.82
C ASP A 68 -4.94 18.92 -10.32
N VAL A 69 -3.90 18.64 -9.52
CA VAL A 69 -4.00 18.66 -8.04
C VAL A 69 -4.36 20.06 -7.54
N MET A 70 -3.73 21.10 -8.09
CA MET A 70 -4.06 22.48 -7.76
C MET A 70 -5.49 22.83 -8.16
N GLY A 71 -5.92 22.39 -9.34
CA GLY A 71 -7.28 22.54 -9.82
C GLY A 71 -8.32 21.88 -8.91
N TRP A 72 -8.02 20.69 -8.37
CA TRP A 72 -8.92 20.01 -7.42
C TRP A 72 -9.01 20.74 -6.08
N LEU A 73 -7.87 21.21 -5.56
CA LEU A 73 -7.83 21.94 -4.29
C LEU A 73 -8.58 23.28 -4.37
N ASN A 74 -8.44 24.02 -5.48
CA ASN A 74 -9.12 25.29 -5.67
C ASN A 74 -10.57 25.14 -6.14
N GLY A 75 -10.84 24.14 -6.98
CA GLY A 75 -12.14 24.00 -7.66
C GLY A 75 -13.21 23.27 -6.85
N THR A 76 -12.81 22.43 -5.87
CA THR A 76 -13.78 21.69 -5.08
C THR A 76 -14.31 22.55 -3.94
N PRO A 77 -15.65 22.68 -3.78
CA PRO A 77 -16.23 23.33 -2.61
C PRO A 77 -15.76 22.64 -1.33
N PRO A 78 -15.19 23.35 -0.34
CA PRO A 78 -14.70 22.73 0.91
C PRO A 78 -15.76 21.88 1.62
N GLU A 79 -17.02 22.32 1.56
CA GLU A 79 -18.17 21.65 2.16
C GLU A 79 -18.52 20.30 1.51
N ALA A 80 -18.03 20.05 0.28
CA ALA A 80 -18.21 18.75 -0.40
C ALA A 80 -17.25 17.68 0.10
N LEU A 81 -16.16 18.03 0.78
CA LEU A 81 -15.12 17.11 1.25
C LEU A 81 -15.68 15.95 2.09
N PRO A 82 -16.51 16.16 3.12
CA PRO A 82 -17.04 15.06 3.92
C PRO A 82 -17.84 14.04 3.08
N SER A 83 -18.64 14.54 2.13
CA SER A 83 -19.45 13.70 1.25
C SER A 83 -18.58 12.88 0.29
N ILE A 84 -17.55 13.50 -0.31
CA ILE A 84 -16.59 12.82 -1.19
C ILE A 84 -15.90 11.69 -0.44
N LEU A 85 -15.42 11.93 0.78
CA LEU A 85 -14.76 10.93 1.61
C LEU A 85 -15.71 9.78 1.98
N ARG A 86 -16.96 10.07 2.37
CA ARG A 86 -17.96 9.05 2.69
C ARG A 86 -18.32 8.17 1.51
N MET A 87 -18.27 8.70 0.29
CA MET A 87 -18.54 7.94 -0.94
C MET A 87 -17.36 7.06 -1.37
N THR A 88 -16.14 7.51 -1.17
CA THR A 88 -14.94 6.89 -1.76
C THR A 88 -14.20 5.95 -0.82
N ILE A 89 -14.12 6.28 0.46
CA ILE A 89 -13.39 5.48 1.46
C ILE A 89 -13.96 4.06 1.68
N PRO A 90 -15.29 3.81 1.61
CA PRO A 90 -15.81 2.45 1.74
C PRO A 90 -15.22 1.44 0.75
N ASN A 91 -14.74 1.91 -0.40
CA ASN A 91 -14.11 1.07 -1.42
C ASN A 91 -12.59 0.89 -1.19
N GLY A 92 -12.02 1.53 -0.17
CA GLY A 92 -10.58 1.55 0.12
C GLY A 92 -10.13 0.54 1.18
N GLN A 93 -8.82 0.38 1.29
CA GLN A 93 -8.20 -0.48 2.32
C GLN A 93 -8.33 0.11 3.74
N ALA A 94 -8.40 1.43 3.86
CA ALA A 94 -8.35 2.12 5.14
C ALA A 94 -9.49 1.72 6.10
N ILE A 95 -10.68 1.42 5.56
CA ILE A 95 -11.86 1.05 6.35
C ILE A 95 -11.88 -0.43 6.77
N ARG A 96 -11.14 -1.31 6.05
CA ARG A 96 -11.26 -2.78 6.24
C ARG A 96 -11.06 -3.22 7.69
N TRP A 97 -10.01 -2.73 8.33
CA TRP A 97 -9.74 -3.07 9.72
C TRP A 97 -10.81 -2.56 10.68
N ARG A 98 -11.31 -1.33 10.47
CA ARG A 98 -12.38 -0.73 11.29
C ARG A 98 -13.68 -1.51 11.16
N MET A 99 -14.00 -1.92 9.94
CA MET A 99 -15.16 -2.77 9.67
C MET A 99 -15.14 -4.07 10.47
N VAL A 100 -14.00 -4.77 10.50
CA VAL A 100 -13.84 -5.99 11.33
C VAL A 100 -14.03 -5.70 12.81
N GLN A 101 -13.45 -4.60 13.31
CA GLN A 101 -13.59 -4.22 14.73
C GLN A 101 -15.03 -3.89 15.08
N VAL A 102 -15.73 -3.12 14.25
CA VAL A 102 -17.13 -2.77 14.44
C VAL A 102 -18.03 -4.02 14.37
N CYS A 103 -17.83 -4.88 13.39
CA CYS A 103 -18.57 -6.14 13.28
C CYS A 103 -18.37 -7.06 14.50
N LYS A 104 -17.16 -7.11 15.08
CA LYS A 104 -16.91 -7.83 16.33
C LYS A 104 -17.61 -7.18 17.53
N LYS A 105 -17.59 -5.85 17.61
CA LYS A 105 -18.25 -5.08 18.68
C LYS A 105 -19.78 -5.25 18.64
N MET A 106 -20.35 -5.26 17.44
CA MET A 106 -21.80 -5.44 17.21
C MET A 106 -22.26 -6.91 17.23
N GLY A 107 -21.36 -7.87 17.48
CA GLY A 107 -21.68 -9.30 17.54
C GLY A 107 -21.95 -9.97 16.18
N ILE A 108 -21.68 -9.30 15.07
CA ILE A 108 -21.81 -9.84 13.71
C ILE A 108 -20.71 -10.87 13.45
N LEU A 109 -19.53 -10.65 13.98
CA LEU A 109 -18.39 -11.56 13.94
C LEU A 109 -18.04 -12.02 15.35
N SER A 110 -17.65 -13.29 15.49
CA SER A 110 -17.17 -13.80 16.78
C SER A 110 -15.87 -13.09 17.18
N LYS A 111 -15.69 -12.82 18.49
CA LYS A 111 -14.52 -12.09 19.02
C LYS A 111 -13.19 -12.78 18.69
N GLY A 112 -13.18 -14.12 18.68
CA GLY A 112 -11.98 -14.93 18.40
C GLY A 112 -11.68 -15.15 16.93
N LEU A 113 -12.51 -14.67 16.00
CA LEU A 113 -12.29 -14.87 14.57
C LEU A 113 -11.03 -14.14 14.10
N ASP A 114 -10.15 -14.83 13.36
CA ASP A 114 -8.97 -14.23 12.73
C ASP A 114 -9.43 -13.23 11.64
N PRO A 115 -9.04 -11.95 11.73
CA PRO A 115 -9.40 -10.94 10.73
C PRO A 115 -8.97 -11.30 9.29
N ARG A 116 -7.91 -12.08 9.13
CA ARG A 116 -7.39 -12.51 7.82
C ARG A 116 -8.31 -13.48 7.09
N ARG A 117 -9.19 -14.17 7.84
CA ARG A 117 -10.16 -15.13 7.29
C ARG A 117 -11.52 -14.51 6.97
N VAL A 118 -11.67 -13.20 7.20
CA VAL A 118 -12.92 -12.48 6.98
C VAL A 118 -13.01 -12.00 5.55
N ASN A 119 -14.06 -12.38 4.83
CA ASN A 119 -14.40 -11.76 3.55
C ASN A 119 -14.99 -10.36 3.81
N ILE A 120 -14.10 -9.37 3.84
CA ILE A 120 -14.46 -7.98 4.16
C ILE A 120 -15.29 -7.35 3.04
N GLU A 121 -15.02 -7.69 1.78
CA GLU A 121 -15.79 -7.19 0.64
C GLU A 121 -17.26 -7.65 0.71
N GLY A 122 -17.46 -8.93 1.02
CA GLY A 122 -18.79 -9.45 1.27
C GLY A 122 -19.49 -8.80 2.46
N LEU A 123 -18.76 -8.44 3.51
CA LEU A 123 -19.32 -7.68 4.65
C LEU A 123 -19.67 -6.24 4.25
N MET A 124 -18.78 -5.55 3.56
CA MET A 124 -19.03 -4.18 3.08
C MET A 124 -20.26 -4.12 2.19
N GLU A 125 -20.40 -5.08 1.27
CA GLU A 125 -21.56 -5.16 0.38
C GLU A 125 -22.84 -5.45 1.15
N ARG A 126 -22.83 -6.45 2.06
CA ARG A 126 -23.99 -6.85 2.85
C ARG A 126 -24.50 -5.76 3.79
N TYR A 127 -23.59 -4.97 4.34
CA TYR A 127 -23.91 -3.91 5.33
C TYR A 127 -23.85 -2.51 4.73
N ARG A 128 -23.77 -2.37 3.41
CA ARG A 128 -23.79 -1.09 2.72
C ARG A 128 -25.06 -0.31 3.08
N GLY A 129 -24.88 0.98 3.43
CA GLY A 129 -25.99 1.85 3.83
C GLY A 129 -26.62 1.50 5.19
N THR A 130 -25.93 0.72 6.02
CA THR A 130 -26.36 0.44 7.40
C THR A 130 -25.49 1.14 8.42
N PRO A 131 -25.95 1.32 9.66
CA PRO A 131 -25.17 1.93 10.75
C PRO A 131 -23.83 1.23 11.02
N VAL A 132 -23.65 -0.02 10.59
CA VAL A 132 -22.39 -0.77 10.74
C VAL A 132 -21.27 -0.13 9.93
N VAL A 133 -21.54 0.23 8.69
CA VAL A 133 -20.57 0.89 7.81
C VAL A 133 -20.34 2.34 8.26
N ASP A 134 -21.41 3.04 8.65
CA ASP A 134 -21.31 4.41 9.15
C ASP A 134 -20.44 4.49 10.40
N GLU A 135 -20.64 3.61 11.39
CA GLU A 135 -19.79 3.54 12.60
C GLU A 135 -18.33 3.22 12.26
N ALA A 136 -18.08 2.36 11.25
CA ALA A 136 -16.72 2.06 10.82
C ALA A 136 -16.05 3.27 10.15
N LEU A 137 -16.80 4.06 9.36
CA LEU A 137 -16.35 5.31 8.76
C LEU A 137 -16.08 6.38 9.82
N ASP A 138 -17.03 6.60 10.73
CA ASP A 138 -16.91 7.60 11.79
C ASP A 138 -15.71 7.29 12.69
N LYS A 139 -15.51 6.02 13.02
CA LYS A 139 -14.32 5.59 13.76
C LYS A 139 -13.02 5.87 12.99
N LEU A 140 -12.98 5.60 11.69
CA LEU A 140 -11.82 5.91 10.85
C LEU A 140 -11.56 7.41 10.82
N PHE A 141 -12.59 8.21 10.60
CA PHE A 141 -12.49 9.67 10.55
C PHE A 141 -11.96 10.23 11.87
N HIS A 142 -12.54 9.82 12.98
CA HIS A 142 -12.12 10.30 14.30
C HIS A 142 -10.66 9.94 14.64
N GLU A 143 -10.27 8.69 14.35
CA GLU A 143 -8.93 8.20 14.70
C GLU A 143 -7.82 8.75 13.79
N ARG A 144 -8.08 8.87 12.49
CA ARG A 144 -7.06 9.07 11.47
C ARG A 144 -7.13 10.41 10.74
N MET A 145 -8.26 11.06 10.73
CA MET A 145 -8.54 12.24 9.92
C MET A 145 -8.90 13.44 10.76
N ASP A 146 -8.75 14.61 10.17
CA ASP A 146 -9.26 15.87 10.69
C ASP A 146 -10.00 16.58 9.56
N ILE A 147 -11.28 16.22 9.40
CA ILE A 147 -12.11 16.69 8.29
C ILE A 147 -12.37 18.19 8.44
N ASP A 148 -12.71 18.65 9.66
CA ASP A 148 -13.05 20.04 9.91
C ASP A 148 -11.86 20.96 9.65
N ALA A 149 -10.69 20.63 10.18
CA ALA A 149 -9.48 21.41 9.92
C ALA A 149 -9.06 21.36 8.44
N THR A 150 -9.35 20.28 7.73
CA THR A 150 -9.07 20.17 6.28
C THR A 150 -10.04 21.03 5.47
N VAL A 151 -11.32 21.10 5.86
CA VAL A 151 -12.30 22.01 5.25
C VAL A 151 -11.85 23.47 5.41
N GLU A 152 -11.40 23.86 6.62
CA GLU A 152 -10.87 25.21 6.85
C GLU A 152 -9.61 25.48 6.01
N LEU A 153 -8.69 24.52 5.91
CA LEU A 153 -7.51 24.66 5.05
C LEU A 153 -7.89 24.88 3.59
N LEU A 154 -8.82 24.08 3.05
CA LEU A 154 -9.32 24.25 1.68
C LEU A 154 -10.03 25.59 1.49
N ARG A 155 -10.78 26.06 2.48
CA ARG A 155 -11.42 27.38 2.46
C ARG A 155 -10.39 28.49 2.39
N SER A 156 -9.37 28.45 3.25
CA SER A 156 -8.28 29.42 3.28
C SER A 156 -7.45 29.43 1.97
N ILE A 157 -7.23 28.26 1.36
CA ILE A 157 -6.62 28.18 0.01
C ILE A 157 -7.51 28.87 -1.03
N ARG A 158 -8.81 28.57 -1.02
CA ARG A 158 -9.77 29.10 -2.02
C ARG A 158 -9.95 30.59 -1.96
N ILE A 159 -9.94 31.20 -0.77
CA ILE A 159 -10.05 32.65 -0.59
C ILE A 159 -8.69 33.37 -0.72
N GLY A 160 -7.59 32.62 -0.90
CA GLY A 160 -6.26 33.18 -1.10
C GLY A 160 -5.52 33.58 0.18
N GLU A 161 -6.04 33.22 1.34
CA GLU A 161 -5.32 33.41 2.62
C GLU A 161 -4.09 32.52 2.71
N ILE A 162 -4.18 31.32 2.12
CA ILE A 162 -3.06 30.39 1.99
C ILE A 162 -2.73 30.29 0.51
N GLY A 163 -1.51 30.70 0.14
CA GLY A 163 -1.02 30.64 -1.23
C GLY A 163 -0.84 29.18 -1.67
N LEU A 164 -1.36 28.82 -2.86
CA LEU A 164 -1.09 27.55 -3.51
C LEU A 164 -0.18 27.80 -4.70
N ILE A 165 1.07 27.33 -4.64
CA ILE A 165 2.12 27.69 -5.60
C ILE A 165 2.76 26.43 -6.18
N HIS A 166 2.86 26.38 -7.52
CA HIS A 166 3.66 25.37 -8.20
C HIS A 166 5.14 25.76 -8.15
N THR A 167 5.98 24.89 -7.66
CA THR A 167 7.41 25.12 -7.51
C THR A 167 8.24 24.03 -8.20
N LEU A 168 9.46 24.36 -8.57
CA LEU A 168 10.43 23.37 -9.02
C LEU A 168 10.76 22.40 -7.89
N PRO A 169 11.06 21.13 -8.21
CA PRO A 169 11.40 20.13 -7.21
C PRO A 169 12.61 20.56 -6.36
N GLY A 170 12.37 20.74 -5.06
CA GLY A 170 13.39 21.06 -4.08
C GLY A 170 14.11 19.83 -3.51
N ILE A 171 15.16 20.08 -2.70
CA ILE A 171 15.91 19.01 -2.00
C ILE A 171 15.02 18.31 -0.99
N LEU A 172 14.03 18.99 -0.41
CA LEU A 172 13.11 18.45 0.58
C LEU A 172 12.15 17.38 0.01
N GLY A 173 11.88 17.39 -1.30
CA GLY A 173 11.01 16.40 -1.96
C GLY A 173 11.63 15.01 -2.15
N THR A 174 12.92 14.80 -1.85
CA THR A 174 13.63 13.55 -2.16
C THR A 174 13.51 12.46 -1.09
N SER A 175 13.07 12.76 0.12
CA SER A 175 13.17 11.87 1.28
C SER A 175 11.83 11.46 1.92
N VAL A 176 10.77 11.33 1.13
CA VAL A 176 9.52 10.75 1.67
C VAL A 176 9.72 9.25 1.86
N ARG A 177 10.21 8.86 3.03
CA ARG A 177 10.13 7.49 3.53
C ARG A 177 8.97 7.42 4.51
N SER A 178 7.77 7.20 4.01
CA SER A 178 6.68 6.79 4.88
C SER A 178 6.81 5.28 5.11
N GLU A 179 7.01 4.88 6.36
CA GLU A 179 6.97 3.48 6.76
C GLU A 179 5.54 2.91 6.72
N ARG A 180 4.53 3.77 6.46
CA ARG A 180 3.12 3.39 6.44
C ARG A 180 2.50 3.76 5.11
N ASP A 181 2.47 2.79 4.23
CA ASP A 181 1.69 2.82 2.98
C ASP A 181 0.20 2.61 3.32
N LEU A 182 -0.44 3.66 3.87
CA LEU A 182 -1.80 3.59 4.43
C LEU A 182 -2.90 3.72 3.38
N LEU A 183 -2.52 4.17 2.19
CA LEU A 183 -3.41 4.41 1.07
C LEU A 183 -3.00 3.54 -0.14
N LEU A 184 -2.71 2.26 0.09
CA LEU A 184 -2.62 1.32 -1.02
C LEU A 184 -4.00 1.22 -1.67
N PRO A 185 -4.10 1.37 -3.01
CA PRO A 185 -5.32 1.09 -3.72
C PRO A 185 -5.79 -0.32 -3.37
N SER A 186 -7.08 -0.50 -3.18
CA SER A 186 -7.68 -1.83 -3.23
C SER A 186 -7.60 -2.31 -4.68
N TRP A 187 -6.45 -2.81 -5.09
CA TRP A 187 -6.41 -3.61 -6.30
C TRP A 187 -7.35 -4.78 -6.07
N SER A 188 -8.13 -5.14 -7.06
CA SER A 188 -8.86 -6.39 -7.00
C SER A 188 -7.84 -7.48 -6.67
N ASP A 189 -8.22 -8.48 -5.86
CA ASP A 189 -7.32 -9.59 -5.53
C ASP A 189 -6.71 -10.23 -6.80
N ARG A 190 -7.40 -10.12 -7.92
CA ARG A 190 -6.95 -10.55 -9.24
C ARG A 190 -5.79 -9.69 -9.75
N GLU A 191 -5.90 -8.36 -9.76
CA GLU A 191 -4.83 -7.45 -10.23
C GLU A 191 -3.60 -7.51 -9.31
N LEU A 192 -3.83 -7.67 -8.00
CA LEU A 192 -2.73 -7.87 -7.05
C LEU A 192 -2.00 -9.19 -7.33
N ARG A 193 -2.73 -10.28 -7.58
CA ARG A 193 -2.15 -11.58 -7.95
C ARG A 193 -1.37 -11.49 -9.25
N GLU A 194 -1.94 -10.94 -10.31
CA GLU A 194 -1.30 -10.81 -11.62
C GLU A 194 0.01 -10.00 -11.53
N ARG A 195 0.05 -8.93 -10.72
CA ARG A 195 1.27 -8.12 -10.51
C ARG A 195 2.29 -8.81 -9.61
N LEU A 196 1.85 -9.50 -8.56
CA LEU A 196 2.74 -10.27 -7.70
C LEU A 196 3.34 -11.44 -8.47
N GLU A 197 2.53 -12.14 -9.24
CA GLU A 197 2.95 -13.23 -10.12
C GLU A 197 3.97 -12.74 -11.16
N ALA A 198 3.67 -11.66 -11.88
CA ALA A 198 4.60 -11.06 -12.83
C ALA A 198 5.92 -10.61 -12.17
N ARG A 199 5.87 -10.10 -10.93
CA ARG A 199 7.06 -9.73 -10.17
C ARG A 199 7.87 -10.96 -9.77
N ILE A 200 7.23 -11.99 -9.23
CA ILE A 200 7.89 -13.23 -8.81
C ILE A 200 8.52 -13.92 -10.02
N LEU A 201 7.82 -14.01 -11.15
CA LEU A 201 8.33 -14.61 -12.38
C LEU A 201 9.56 -13.86 -12.94
N ASN A 202 9.63 -12.55 -12.73
CA ASN A 202 10.77 -11.73 -13.18
C ASN A 202 11.94 -11.73 -12.19
N ASP A 203 11.74 -12.14 -10.92
CA ASP A 203 12.80 -12.20 -9.92
C ASP A 203 13.87 -13.22 -10.29
N ARG A 204 15.10 -12.97 -9.85
CA ARG A 204 16.23 -13.89 -10.02
C ARG A 204 16.31 -14.87 -8.84
N ALA A 205 16.34 -16.14 -9.16
CA ALA A 205 16.43 -17.21 -8.18
C ALA A 205 17.60 -18.16 -8.50
N VAL A 206 18.03 -18.87 -7.49
CA VAL A 206 18.96 -19.98 -7.57
C VAL A 206 18.27 -21.27 -7.15
N LEU A 207 18.41 -22.31 -7.96
CA LEU A 207 17.97 -23.67 -7.67
C LEU A 207 19.20 -24.51 -7.34
N ILE A 208 19.21 -25.13 -6.17
CA ILE A 208 20.33 -25.97 -5.69
C ILE A 208 19.83 -27.37 -5.41
N CYS A 209 20.51 -28.36 -5.99
CA CYS A 209 20.24 -29.75 -5.66
C CYS A 209 20.85 -30.11 -4.30
N LEU A 210 20.02 -30.54 -3.35
CA LEU A 210 20.47 -30.91 -2.00
C LEU A 210 21.26 -32.24 -1.99
N ASN A 211 21.17 -33.03 -3.06
CA ASN A 211 21.89 -34.30 -3.18
C ASN A 211 23.33 -34.13 -3.72
N CYS A 212 23.51 -33.39 -4.82
CA CYS A 212 24.81 -33.24 -5.49
C CYS A 212 25.39 -31.81 -5.46
N GLY A 213 24.65 -30.84 -4.95
CA GLY A 213 25.10 -29.44 -4.87
C GLY A 213 25.08 -28.69 -6.22
N ASN A 214 24.57 -29.30 -7.29
CA ASN A 214 24.47 -28.64 -8.58
C ASN A 214 23.57 -27.43 -8.52
N LYS A 215 23.98 -26.32 -9.19
CA LYS A 215 23.30 -25.02 -9.12
C LYS A 215 22.85 -24.56 -10.49
N ARG A 216 21.62 -24.05 -10.54
CA ARG A 216 21.06 -23.38 -11.71
C ARG A 216 20.56 -22.00 -11.30
N ARG A 217 21.00 -20.96 -12.00
CA ARG A 217 20.56 -19.56 -11.77
C ARG A 217 19.75 -19.08 -12.95
N GLY A 218 18.74 -18.25 -12.66
CA GLY A 218 17.95 -17.65 -13.72
C GLY A 218 16.76 -16.85 -13.17
N ARG A 219 15.92 -16.37 -14.07
CA ARG A 219 14.61 -15.84 -13.69
C ARG A 219 13.68 -17.00 -13.39
N VAL A 220 12.78 -16.80 -12.42
CA VAL A 220 11.80 -17.81 -12.00
C VAL A 220 10.99 -18.30 -13.19
N GLU A 221 10.52 -17.42 -14.07
CA GLU A 221 9.80 -17.74 -15.30
C GLU A 221 10.52 -18.80 -16.16
N ARG A 222 11.85 -18.72 -16.28
CA ARG A 222 12.65 -19.66 -17.06
C ARG A 222 12.99 -20.94 -16.31
N MET A 223 12.72 -20.99 -15.02
CA MET A 223 12.97 -22.16 -14.17
C MET A 223 11.76 -23.08 -14.08
N GLU A 224 10.55 -22.58 -14.41
CA GLU A 224 9.30 -23.32 -14.31
C GLU A 224 9.27 -24.60 -15.15
N SER A 225 9.96 -24.59 -16.29
CA SER A 225 10.14 -25.77 -17.12
C SER A 225 11.34 -26.60 -16.64
N GLY A 226 11.11 -27.77 -16.03
CA GLY A 226 12.16 -28.74 -15.68
C GLY A 226 12.64 -28.68 -14.21
N ILE A 227 11.76 -28.34 -13.28
CA ILE A 227 12.04 -28.32 -11.84
C ILE A 227 11.92 -29.72 -11.18
N ASP A 228 11.41 -30.71 -11.89
CA ASP A 228 11.07 -32.00 -11.30
C ASP A 228 12.28 -32.83 -10.82
N ALA A 229 13.45 -32.64 -11.45
CA ALA A 229 14.67 -33.35 -11.07
C ALA A 229 15.94 -32.57 -11.44
N CYS A 230 17.02 -32.86 -10.70
CA CYS A 230 18.36 -32.32 -10.99
C CYS A 230 18.90 -32.83 -12.30
N SER A 231 19.40 -31.93 -13.15
CA SER A 231 20.01 -32.28 -14.44
C SER A 231 21.32 -33.10 -14.34
N SER A 232 21.97 -33.11 -13.15
CA SER A 232 23.26 -33.81 -12.97
C SER A 232 23.11 -35.17 -12.29
N CYS A 233 22.15 -35.33 -11.36
CA CYS A 233 22.03 -36.57 -10.58
C CYS A 233 20.61 -37.13 -10.53
N SER A 234 19.67 -36.51 -11.23
CA SER A 234 18.25 -36.88 -11.25
C SER A 234 17.57 -36.87 -9.85
N GLY A 235 18.23 -36.30 -8.86
CA GLY A 235 17.67 -36.14 -7.50
C GLY A 235 16.52 -35.16 -7.51
N ARG A 236 15.44 -35.48 -6.78
CA ARG A 236 14.22 -34.66 -6.68
C ARG A 236 14.22 -33.64 -5.54
N MET A 237 15.25 -33.65 -4.69
CA MET A 237 15.38 -32.70 -3.59
C MET A 237 16.08 -31.44 -4.08
N LEU A 238 15.30 -30.47 -4.53
CA LEU A 238 15.76 -29.17 -5.01
C LEU A 238 15.33 -28.08 -4.04
N ALA A 239 16.26 -27.18 -3.68
CA ALA A 239 15.97 -25.97 -2.91
C ALA A 239 16.00 -24.77 -3.83
N CYS A 240 14.96 -23.93 -3.75
CA CYS A 240 14.86 -22.67 -4.47
C CYS A 240 14.96 -21.51 -3.48
N ALA A 241 15.75 -20.49 -3.82
CA ALA A 241 15.83 -19.26 -3.04
C ALA A 241 16.18 -18.05 -3.93
N PRO A 242 15.92 -16.82 -3.47
CA PRO A 242 16.42 -15.63 -4.12
C PRO A 242 17.94 -15.67 -4.29
N GLU A 243 18.47 -15.17 -5.40
CA GLU A 243 19.92 -15.22 -5.72
C GLU A 243 20.79 -14.64 -4.60
N ARG A 244 20.31 -13.63 -3.87
CA ARG A 244 20.99 -13.02 -2.72
C ARG A 244 21.22 -14.00 -1.53
N MET A 245 20.48 -15.09 -1.48
CA MET A 245 20.59 -16.10 -0.41
C MET A 245 21.43 -17.31 -0.83
N GLU A 246 22.03 -17.30 -2.00
CA GLU A 246 22.82 -18.42 -2.52
C GLU A 246 23.96 -18.84 -1.59
N ALA A 247 24.73 -17.89 -1.05
CA ALA A 247 25.85 -18.17 -0.18
C ALA A 247 25.40 -18.97 1.07
N MET A 248 24.28 -18.56 1.67
CA MET A 248 23.69 -19.22 2.83
C MET A 248 23.21 -20.65 2.50
N LEU A 249 22.58 -20.85 1.33
CA LEU A 249 22.14 -22.17 0.89
C LEU A 249 23.32 -23.12 0.63
N VAL A 250 24.41 -22.61 0.05
CA VAL A 250 25.63 -23.39 -0.18
C VAL A 250 26.28 -23.80 1.13
N GLU A 251 26.33 -22.93 2.10
CA GLU A 251 26.83 -23.24 3.43
C GLU A 251 25.97 -24.33 4.11
N TRP A 252 24.66 -24.24 3.98
CA TRP A 252 23.73 -25.22 4.51
C TRP A 252 23.88 -26.60 3.83
N THR A 253 24.11 -26.66 2.52
CA THR A 253 24.31 -27.94 1.82
C THR A 253 25.65 -28.62 2.18
N LYS A 254 26.64 -27.86 2.64
CA LYS A 254 27.95 -28.36 3.06
C LYS A 254 28.04 -28.74 4.53
N SER A 255 27.16 -28.21 5.38
CA SER A 255 27.22 -28.46 6.80
C SER A 255 26.69 -29.87 7.13
N LYS A 256 27.53 -30.69 7.78
CA LYS A 256 27.17 -32.01 8.30
C LYS A 256 26.61 -31.97 9.73
N ASP A 257 26.36 -30.80 10.28
CA ASP A 257 25.92 -30.62 11.66
C ASP A 257 24.41 -30.86 11.82
N SER A 258 24.04 -31.70 12.78
CA SER A 258 22.65 -32.13 13.02
C SER A 258 21.70 -30.97 13.39
N LYS A 259 22.21 -29.91 14.03
CA LYS A 259 21.44 -28.71 14.35
C LYS A 259 21.09 -27.87 13.09
N THR A 260 22.02 -27.81 12.16
CA THR A 260 21.84 -27.12 10.87
C THR A 260 20.91 -27.93 9.95
N ALA A 261 21.03 -29.27 9.95
CA ALA A 261 20.11 -30.16 9.23
C ALA A 261 18.66 -30.04 9.75
N SER A 262 18.46 -29.90 11.06
CA SER A 262 17.13 -29.68 11.64
C SER A 262 16.53 -28.32 11.27
N LYS A 263 17.35 -27.24 11.21
CA LYS A 263 16.92 -25.93 10.71
C LYS A 263 16.59 -25.97 9.21
N MET A 264 17.36 -26.72 8.41
CA MET A 264 17.09 -26.93 6.99
C MET A 264 15.78 -27.66 6.76
N SER A 265 15.49 -28.72 7.55
CA SER A 265 14.22 -29.45 7.46
C SER A 265 13.02 -28.53 7.73
N LYS A 266 13.10 -27.68 8.75
CA LYS A 266 12.04 -26.71 9.05
C LYS A 266 11.88 -25.63 7.96
N ASN A 267 12.96 -25.18 7.35
CA ASN A 267 12.91 -24.20 6.27
C ASN A 267 12.52 -24.83 4.92
N ALA A 268 12.86 -26.09 4.69
CA ALA A 268 12.40 -26.85 3.52
C ALA A 268 10.89 -27.16 3.57
N GLU A 269 10.33 -27.37 4.75
CA GLU A 269 8.88 -27.46 4.93
C GLU A 269 8.17 -26.14 4.62
N LEU A 270 8.77 -24.99 4.95
CA LEU A 270 8.26 -23.68 4.57
C LEU A 270 8.27 -23.43 3.05
N VAL A 271 9.20 -24.04 2.31
CA VAL A 271 9.28 -23.95 0.84
C VAL A 271 8.34 -24.96 0.15
N LYS A 272 8.00 -26.08 0.80
CA LYS A 272 7.06 -27.08 0.29
C LYS A 272 5.59 -26.67 0.39
N THR A 273 5.26 -25.65 1.18
CA THR A 273 3.88 -25.18 1.44
C THR A 273 3.46 -23.98 0.59
N HIS A 274 4.25 -23.62 -0.41
CA HIS A 274 3.91 -22.53 -1.36
C HIS A 274 4.13 -23.04 -2.80
#